data_948ef36239a03ad30772685286ce8e0d
#
_entry.id   948ef36239a03ad30772685286ce8e0d
#
_cell.length_a   1.000
_cell.length_b   1.000
_cell.length_c   1.000
_cell.angle_alpha   90.00
_cell.angle_beta   90.00
_cell.angle_gamma   90.00
#
_symmetry.space_group_name_H-M   'P 1'
#
loop_
_entity.id
_entity.type
_entity.pdbx_description
1 polymer ?
#
loop_
_entity_poly.entity_id
_entity_poly.type
_entity_poly.pdbx_seq_one_letter_code
_entity_poly.pdbx_strand_id
1 'polypeptide(L)'
;MPGEEALGGSGDQIANFTSEQSLPIRWEGQFGLSTLNPQLTMAGRYLETYFTPKVLAAQQQYFGRSQNIPPQPERDALTEDENQFIQSRDSFYMATVSENGWPYVQHRGGRPGFLRVVSPTQLAFADYKGNRQMLSTGNLAGNDRVALFLMDYPQRTRLKILGHARIEDARKHPELVSQIAEPEAHSIVERVVLIEVISYDWNCPKYITPRYTAAEVQEAIAPLKERIAELEAQLRRQS
;
A
#
# COMPACT_ATOMS: atom_id res chain seq x y z
N MET A 1 21.00 -26.83 -66.64
CA MET A 1 19.86 -27.70 -66.85
C MET A 1 20.23 -29.12 -66.39
N PRO A 2 19.46 -29.82 -65.59
CA PRO A 2 18.26 -29.72 -64.82
C PRO A 2 18.58 -29.87 -63.30
N GLY A 3 17.70 -29.79 -62.36
CA GLY A 3 16.29 -29.85 -62.18
C GLY A 3 15.98 -29.52 -60.73
N GLU A 4 14.94 -28.80 -60.48
CA GLU A 4 14.36 -28.53 -59.15
C GLU A 4 13.67 -29.79 -58.65
N GLU A 5 13.98 -30.18 -57.41
CA GLU A 5 13.07 -31.00 -56.62
C GLU A 5 12.64 -30.24 -55.37
N ALA A 6 11.34 -29.93 -55.35
CA ALA A 6 10.65 -29.33 -54.23
C ALA A 6 10.43 -30.36 -53.11
N LEU A 7 10.91 -30.11 -51.93
CA LEU A 7 10.50 -30.81 -50.72
C LEU A 7 9.51 -29.93 -49.93
N GLY A 8 8.32 -30.51 -49.78
CA GLY A 8 7.15 -29.87 -49.16
C GLY A 8 7.37 -29.53 -47.69
N GLY A 9 6.91 -28.33 -47.35
CA GLY A 9 6.88 -27.83 -45.99
C GLY A 9 5.77 -28.48 -45.16
N SER A 10 6.10 -28.96 -43.99
CA SER A 10 5.19 -29.22 -42.89
C SER A 10 4.96 -27.90 -42.17
N GLY A 11 3.77 -27.34 -42.37
CA GLY A 11 3.39 -26.10 -41.66
C GLY A 11 3.20 -26.37 -40.18
N ASP A 12 4.03 -25.73 -39.37
CA ASP A 12 3.83 -25.60 -37.95
C ASP A 12 2.60 -24.73 -37.68
N GLN A 13 1.52 -25.38 -37.23
CA GLN A 13 0.38 -24.70 -36.65
C GLN A 13 0.80 -24.12 -35.29
N ILE A 14 1.28 -22.90 -35.29
CA ILE A 14 1.34 -22.10 -34.05
C ILE A 14 -0.10 -21.78 -33.68
N ALA A 15 -0.62 -22.50 -32.70
CA ALA A 15 -1.91 -22.22 -32.11
C ALA A 15 -1.90 -20.80 -31.52
N ASN A 16 -2.70 -19.93 -32.13
CA ASN A 16 -3.03 -18.63 -31.57
C ASN A 16 -3.74 -18.83 -30.24
N PHE A 17 -3.03 -18.71 -29.14
CA PHE A 17 -3.61 -18.56 -27.81
C PHE A 17 -4.21 -17.17 -27.74
N THR A 18 -5.49 -17.04 -28.08
CA THR A 18 -6.29 -15.86 -27.80
C THR A 18 -6.44 -15.73 -26.29
N SER A 19 -6.05 -14.61 -25.76
CA SER A 19 -5.98 -14.22 -24.34
C SER A 19 -7.37 -13.92 -23.72
N GLU A 20 -8.36 -14.80 -23.87
CA GLU A 20 -9.71 -14.60 -23.33
C GLU A 20 -10.32 -15.86 -22.70
N GLN A 21 -9.54 -16.58 -21.90
CA GLN A 21 -10.10 -17.50 -20.92
C GLN A 21 -9.50 -17.22 -19.55
N SER A 22 -9.83 -16.03 -19.01
CA SER A 22 -9.75 -15.80 -17.59
C SER A 22 -10.79 -16.69 -16.91
N LEU A 23 -10.33 -17.76 -16.27
CA LEU A 23 -11.14 -18.51 -15.35
C LEU A 23 -11.76 -17.52 -14.35
N PRO A 24 -13.08 -17.48 -14.16
CA PRO A 24 -13.70 -16.63 -13.16
C PRO A 24 -13.49 -17.27 -11.79
N ILE A 25 -12.32 -17.07 -11.19
CA ILE A 25 -12.18 -17.23 -9.75
C ILE A 25 -12.90 -16.03 -9.17
N ARG A 26 -14.19 -16.18 -8.88
CA ARG A 26 -14.98 -15.23 -8.11
C ARG A 26 -14.49 -15.30 -6.67
N TRP A 27 -13.69 -14.30 -6.28
CA TRP A 27 -13.25 -14.08 -4.90
C TRP A 27 -14.32 -13.31 -4.11
N GLU A 28 -15.58 -13.61 -4.34
CA GLU A 28 -16.66 -13.03 -3.55
C GLU A 28 -16.90 -13.89 -2.31
N GLY A 29 -16.43 -13.45 -1.17
CA GLY A 29 -17.11 -13.79 0.07
C GLY A 29 -16.40 -14.56 1.17
N GLN A 30 -15.11 -14.32 1.47
CA GLN A 30 -14.54 -14.92 2.68
C GLN A 30 -13.78 -13.99 3.62
N PHE A 31 -13.62 -12.73 3.28
CA PHE A 31 -13.18 -11.72 4.24
C PHE A 31 -14.31 -10.71 4.39
N GLY A 32 -14.92 -10.70 5.58
CA GLY A 32 -16.00 -9.80 5.94
C GLY A 32 -15.56 -8.34 6.08
N LEU A 33 -15.00 -7.79 5.02
CA LEU A 33 -14.89 -6.37 4.83
C LEU A 33 -16.22 -5.94 4.21
N SER A 34 -17.05 -5.28 4.99
CA SER A 34 -18.20 -4.53 4.49
C SER A 34 -17.72 -3.78 3.26
N THR A 35 -18.45 -3.89 2.18
CA THR A 35 -18.25 -3.19 0.92
C THR A 35 -17.76 -1.77 1.18
N LEU A 36 -16.46 -1.53 1.02
CA LEU A 36 -15.91 -0.18 1.04
C LEU A 36 -16.69 0.61 -0.01
N ASN A 37 -17.44 1.58 0.46
CA ASN A 37 -18.36 2.38 -0.34
C ASN A 37 -17.58 3.01 -1.51
N PRO A 38 -17.95 2.78 -2.79
CA PRO A 38 -17.26 3.37 -3.94
C PRO A 38 -17.34 4.90 -4.02
N GLN A 39 -18.01 5.54 -3.08
CA GLN A 39 -17.99 6.99 -2.84
C GLN A 39 -17.01 7.35 -1.71
N LEU A 40 -15.77 6.83 -1.78
CA LEU A 40 -14.69 7.36 -0.95
C LEU A 40 -14.53 8.85 -1.31
N THR A 41 -15.14 9.68 -0.51
CA THR A 41 -15.03 11.14 -0.62
C THR A 41 -13.55 11.47 -0.43
N MET A 42 -12.94 12.02 -1.47
CA MET A 42 -11.61 12.61 -1.34
C MET A 42 -11.69 13.59 -0.16
N ALA A 43 -10.88 13.37 0.86
CA ALA A 43 -10.86 14.27 2.01
C ALA A 43 -10.51 15.67 1.50
N GLY A 44 -11.41 16.62 1.71
CA GLY A 44 -11.33 17.96 1.10
C GLY A 44 -10.05 18.68 1.49
N ARG A 45 -9.55 18.46 2.71
CA ARG A 45 -8.30 19.00 3.24
C ARG A 45 -7.07 18.54 2.45
N TYR A 46 -7.06 17.27 2.01
CA TYR A 46 -5.97 16.75 1.18
C TYR A 46 -5.87 17.52 -0.14
N LEU A 47 -6.98 17.73 -0.81
CA LEU A 47 -7.03 18.49 -2.06
C LEU A 47 -6.67 19.97 -1.84
N GLU A 48 -7.21 20.59 -0.79
CA GLU A 48 -6.89 21.98 -0.43
C GLU A 48 -5.38 22.16 -0.23
N THR A 49 -4.71 21.18 0.41
CA THR A 49 -3.26 21.22 0.62
C THR A 49 -2.46 21.15 -0.68
N TYR A 50 -2.94 20.38 -1.67
CA TYR A 50 -2.22 20.16 -2.93
C TYR A 50 -2.66 21.07 -4.08
N PHE A 51 -3.83 21.68 -4.01
CA PHE A 51 -4.32 22.56 -5.10
C PHE A 51 -3.71 23.95 -5.02
N THR A 52 -2.39 23.97 -5.18
CA THR A 52 -1.62 25.22 -5.28
C THR A 52 -2.00 26.00 -6.55
N PRO A 53 -1.68 27.29 -6.63
CA PRO A 53 -1.93 28.08 -7.84
C PRO A 53 -1.37 27.45 -9.12
N LYS A 54 -0.21 26.78 -9.05
CA LYS A 54 0.37 26.06 -10.21
C LYS A 54 -0.45 24.83 -10.62
N VAL A 55 -1.00 24.09 -9.64
CA VAL A 55 -1.87 22.94 -9.93
C VAL A 55 -3.17 23.40 -10.56
N LEU A 56 -3.79 24.45 -10.02
CA LEU A 56 -5.02 25.04 -10.58
C LEU A 56 -4.80 25.59 -12.00
N ALA A 57 -3.67 26.25 -12.24
CA ALA A 57 -3.29 26.73 -13.58
C ALA A 57 -3.12 25.55 -14.58
N ALA A 58 -2.52 24.45 -14.15
CA ALA A 58 -2.41 23.26 -14.98
C ALA A 58 -3.78 22.64 -15.28
N GLN A 59 -4.68 22.56 -14.31
CA GLN A 59 -6.06 22.11 -14.55
C GLN A 59 -6.77 23.00 -15.59
N GLN A 60 -6.65 24.31 -15.43
CA GLN A 60 -7.22 25.28 -16.39
C GLN A 60 -6.64 25.09 -17.78
N GLN A 61 -5.34 24.89 -17.90
CA GLN A 61 -4.64 24.71 -19.18
C GLN A 61 -5.09 23.43 -19.90
N TYR A 62 -5.15 22.31 -19.19
CA TYR A 62 -5.40 20.99 -19.83
C TYR A 62 -6.87 20.61 -19.91
N PHE A 63 -7.72 21.14 -19.03
CA PHE A 63 -9.14 20.74 -18.95
C PHE A 63 -10.11 21.91 -19.16
N GLY A 64 -9.61 23.14 -19.37
CA GLY A 64 -10.43 24.34 -19.54
C GLY A 64 -11.20 24.79 -18.28
N ARG A 65 -10.93 24.15 -17.13
CA ARG A 65 -11.53 24.48 -15.83
C ARG A 65 -10.59 24.09 -14.71
N SER A 66 -10.66 24.79 -13.60
CA SER A 66 -10.03 24.39 -12.34
C SER A 66 -11.09 23.98 -11.31
N GLN A 67 -10.71 23.11 -10.38
CA GLN A 67 -11.59 22.73 -9.29
C GLN A 67 -11.59 23.80 -8.20
N ASN A 68 -12.78 24.11 -7.68
CA ASN A 68 -12.93 24.94 -6.49
C ASN A 68 -13.14 24.03 -5.28
N ILE A 69 -12.31 24.19 -4.25
CA ILE A 69 -12.43 23.46 -3.00
C ILE A 69 -12.87 24.47 -1.95
N PRO A 70 -14.02 24.24 -1.30
CA PRO A 70 -14.45 25.08 -0.17
C PRO A 70 -13.45 24.94 0.99
N PRO A 71 -13.37 25.92 1.89
CA PRO A 71 -12.54 25.82 3.09
C PRO A 71 -12.82 24.53 3.86
N GLN A 72 -11.78 23.87 4.29
CA GLN A 72 -11.85 22.60 5.00
C GLN A 72 -11.46 22.76 6.47
N PRO A 73 -11.80 21.81 7.35
CA PRO A 73 -11.28 21.76 8.71
C PRO A 73 -9.74 21.78 8.70
N GLU A 74 -9.15 22.22 9.79
CA GLU A 74 -7.68 22.29 9.93
C GLU A 74 -7.02 20.93 9.76
N ARG A 75 -7.73 19.84 10.12
CA ARG A 75 -7.28 18.44 10.03
C ARG A 75 -8.45 17.51 9.71
N ASP A 76 -8.12 16.42 9.03
CA ASP A 76 -9.02 15.27 8.88
C ASP A 76 -8.71 14.24 10.00
N ALA A 77 -9.74 13.81 10.71
CA ALA A 77 -9.63 12.72 11.68
C ALA A 77 -9.78 11.37 10.96
N LEU A 78 -8.88 10.44 11.24
CA LEU A 78 -9.00 9.05 10.80
C LEU A 78 -10.26 8.43 11.39
N THR A 79 -11.03 7.76 10.57
CA THR A 79 -12.20 6.99 11.00
C THR A 79 -11.81 5.54 11.27
N GLU A 80 -12.80 4.70 11.61
CA GLU A 80 -12.56 3.27 11.81
C GLU A 80 -12.12 2.57 10.53
N ASP A 81 -12.56 3.02 9.37
CA ASP A 81 -12.16 2.46 8.07
C ASP A 81 -10.65 2.67 7.80
N GLU A 82 -10.14 3.89 8.03
CA GLU A 82 -8.71 4.16 7.93
C GLU A 82 -7.92 3.38 8.98
N ASN A 83 -8.44 3.28 10.20
CA ASN A 83 -7.80 2.54 11.29
C ASN A 83 -7.61 1.07 10.92
N GLN A 84 -8.68 0.39 10.49
CA GLN A 84 -8.64 -1.02 10.09
C GLN A 84 -7.70 -1.23 8.89
N PHE A 85 -7.76 -0.34 7.90
CA PHE A 85 -6.85 -0.41 6.75
C PHE A 85 -5.40 -0.28 7.19
N ILE A 86 -5.05 0.73 7.99
CA ILE A 86 -3.68 0.97 8.47
C ILE A 86 -3.18 -0.23 9.28
N GLN A 87 -3.98 -0.76 10.19
CA GLN A 87 -3.61 -1.90 11.04
C GLN A 87 -3.42 -3.20 10.26
N SER A 88 -4.05 -3.34 9.11
CA SER A 88 -3.89 -4.53 8.27
C SER A 88 -2.65 -4.48 7.37
N ARG A 89 -1.91 -3.35 7.32
CA ARG A 89 -0.72 -3.21 6.46
C ARG A 89 0.53 -3.68 7.17
N ASP A 90 1.38 -4.37 6.41
CA ASP A 90 2.72 -4.83 6.79
C ASP A 90 3.82 -3.90 6.28
N SER A 91 3.47 -2.92 5.48
CA SER A 91 4.41 -2.00 4.86
C SER A 91 3.74 -0.70 4.39
N PHE A 92 4.55 0.36 4.30
CA PHE A 92 4.20 1.62 3.67
C PHE A 92 5.44 2.32 3.12
N TYR A 93 5.24 3.31 2.27
CA TYR A 93 6.29 4.22 1.83
C TYR A 93 6.12 5.54 2.54
N MET A 94 7.22 6.10 3.03
CA MET A 94 7.27 7.42 3.66
C MET A 94 8.18 8.34 2.86
N ALA A 95 7.62 9.46 2.41
CA ALA A 95 8.35 10.54 1.78
C ALA A 95 8.72 11.61 2.80
N THR A 96 9.95 12.14 2.68
CA THR A 96 10.48 13.29 3.40
C THR A 96 11.22 14.19 2.42
N VAL A 97 11.56 15.41 2.80
CA VAL A 97 12.29 16.35 1.96
C VAL A 97 13.60 16.70 2.64
N SER A 98 14.71 16.55 1.93
CA SER A 98 16.04 16.89 2.42
C SER A 98 16.24 18.41 2.52
N GLU A 99 17.23 18.85 3.28
CA GLU A 99 17.58 20.27 3.46
C GLU A 99 17.85 21.00 2.14
N ASN A 100 18.39 20.29 1.15
CA ASN A 100 18.63 20.81 -0.19
C ASN A 100 17.44 20.70 -1.15
N GLY A 101 16.25 20.33 -0.65
CA GLY A 101 14.99 20.30 -1.39
C GLY A 101 14.71 19.00 -2.16
N TRP A 102 15.60 18.00 -2.12
CA TRP A 102 15.34 16.74 -2.79
C TRP A 102 14.31 15.90 -2.04
N PRO A 103 13.27 15.37 -2.73
CA PRO A 103 12.37 14.41 -2.13
C PRO A 103 13.09 13.06 -1.91
N TYR A 104 12.84 12.44 -0.78
CA TYR A 104 13.35 11.14 -0.42
C TYR A 104 12.19 10.21 -0.05
N VAL A 105 12.17 9.01 -0.58
CA VAL A 105 11.16 8.00 -0.28
C VAL A 105 11.81 6.76 0.29
N GLN A 106 11.29 6.27 1.41
CA GLN A 106 11.78 5.07 2.07
C GLN A 106 10.64 4.09 2.31
N HIS A 107 10.87 2.82 1.98
CA HIS A 107 10.01 1.72 2.39
C HIS A 107 10.17 1.47 3.89
N ARG A 108 9.04 1.33 4.59
CA ARG A 108 8.93 0.90 5.97
C ARG A 108 8.10 -0.38 6.01
N GLY A 109 8.57 -1.38 6.74
CA GLY A 109 7.89 -2.67 6.84
C GLY A 109 8.01 -3.26 8.23
N GLY A 110 7.06 -4.11 8.57
CA GLY A 110 6.95 -4.80 9.85
C GLY A 110 5.86 -5.87 9.80
N ARG A 111 5.45 -6.36 10.94
CA ARG A 111 4.24 -7.19 11.03
C ARG A 111 3.01 -6.33 10.76
N PRO A 112 1.88 -6.90 10.28
CA PRO A 112 0.64 -6.16 10.18
C PRO A 112 0.33 -5.41 11.48
N GLY A 113 -0.03 -4.13 11.36
CA GLY A 113 -0.29 -3.26 12.50
C GLY A 113 0.95 -2.64 13.16
N PHE A 114 2.14 -2.75 12.58
CA PHE A 114 3.34 -2.05 13.11
C PHE A 114 3.23 -0.53 13.03
N LEU A 115 2.47 0.01 12.08
CA LEU A 115 2.03 1.40 12.07
C LEU A 115 0.79 1.50 12.95
N ARG A 116 0.94 2.06 14.14
CA ARG A 116 -0.14 2.19 15.14
C ARG A 116 -0.95 3.46 14.93
N VAL A 117 -2.26 3.35 15.00
CA VAL A 117 -3.15 4.50 15.16
C VAL A 117 -3.25 4.77 16.67
N VAL A 118 -2.60 5.83 17.14
CA VAL A 118 -2.55 6.20 18.56
C VAL A 118 -3.80 7.00 18.95
N SER A 119 -4.26 7.85 18.04
CA SER A 119 -5.50 8.60 18.15
C SER A 119 -6.06 8.88 16.75
N PRO A 120 -7.27 9.43 16.62
CA PRO A 120 -7.82 9.79 15.32
C PRO A 120 -6.95 10.73 14.47
N THR A 121 -6.01 11.43 15.09
CA THR A 121 -5.10 12.37 14.41
C THR A 121 -3.62 12.05 14.62
N GLN A 122 -3.29 10.88 15.16
CA GLN A 122 -1.90 10.54 15.43
C GLN A 122 -1.56 9.09 15.10
N LEU A 123 -0.48 8.93 14.35
CA LEU A 123 0.14 7.63 14.05
C LEU A 123 1.49 7.52 14.75
N ALA A 124 1.92 6.29 15.01
CA ALA A 124 3.25 6.01 15.52
C ALA A 124 3.81 4.70 14.96
N PHE A 125 5.13 4.63 14.82
CA PHE A 125 5.83 3.38 14.56
C PHE A 125 7.22 3.35 15.20
N ALA A 126 7.68 2.15 15.52
CA ALA A 126 9.04 1.93 16.03
C ALA A 126 10.04 1.93 14.86
N ASP A 127 11.12 2.71 15.01
CA ASP A 127 12.25 2.72 14.08
C ASP A 127 13.39 1.89 14.69
N TYR A 128 13.60 0.72 14.10
CA TYR A 128 14.56 -0.26 14.59
C TYR A 128 15.97 0.07 14.11
N LYS A 129 16.94 -0.54 14.77
CA LYS A 129 18.34 -0.48 14.36
C LYS A 129 18.50 -0.93 12.90
N GLY A 130 18.99 -0.04 12.04
CA GLY A 130 19.14 -0.24 10.61
C GLY A 130 20.55 0.11 10.11
N ASN A 131 20.66 0.53 8.84
CA ASN A 131 21.91 0.88 8.16
C ASN A 131 22.59 2.17 8.64
N ARG A 132 21.96 2.89 9.58
CA ARG A 132 22.46 4.14 10.18
C ARG A 132 22.71 5.31 9.24
N GLN A 133 22.17 5.30 8.03
CA GLN A 133 22.29 6.44 7.10
C GLN A 133 21.50 7.66 7.59
N MET A 134 20.49 7.48 8.45
CA MET A 134 19.74 8.54 9.12
C MET A 134 19.06 9.56 8.20
N LEU A 135 18.80 9.18 6.92
CA LEU A 135 18.28 10.12 5.91
C LEU A 135 16.93 10.70 6.33
N SER A 136 15.93 9.87 6.65
CA SER A 136 14.63 10.39 7.13
C SER A 136 14.78 11.20 8.42
N THR A 137 15.64 10.75 9.35
CA THR A 137 15.88 11.45 10.63
C THR A 137 16.48 12.83 10.40
N GLY A 138 17.48 12.94 9.53
CA GLY A 138 18.09 14.22 9.18
C GLY A 138 17.11 15.14 8.46
N ASN A 139 16.35 14.61 7.50
CA ASN A 139 15.33 15.37 6.78
C ASN A 139 14.28 15.97 7.74
N LEU A 140 13.78 15.17 8.66
CA LEU A 140 12.75 15.59 9.63
C LEU A 140 13.24 16.64 10.62
N ALA A 141 14.54 16.74 10.86
CA ALA A 141 15.11 17.81 11.68
C ALA A 141 14.98 19.19 11.01
N GLY A 142 14.97 19.24 9.67
CA GLY A 142 14.84 20.48 8.89
C GLY A 142 13.44 20.74 8.34
N ASN A 143 12.67 19.67 8.07
CA ASN A 143 11.32 19.75 7.54
C ASN A 143 10.50 18.55 8.03
N ASP A 144 9.58 18.82 8.92
CA ASP A 144 8.74 17.81 9.59
C ASP A 144 7.61 17.23 8.73
N ARG A 145 7.40 17.76 7.50
CA ARG A 145 6.35 17.29 6.62
C ARG A 145 6.67 15.92 6.05
N VAL A 146 5.66 15.04 6.12
CA VAL A 146 5.73 13.69 5.56
C VAL A 146 4.52 13.38 4.69
N ALA A 147 4.73 12.52 3.71
CA ALA A 147 3.65 11.87 3.00
C ALA A 147 3.82 10.35 3.12
N LEU A 148 2.76 9.65 3.54
CA LEU A 148 2.73 8.21 3.61
C LEU A 148 1.89 7.66 2.46
N PHE A 149 2.28 6.49 1.98
CA PHE A 149 1.61 5.79 0.90
C PHE A 149 1.49 4.32 1.28
N LEU A 150 0.27 3.91 1.63
CA LEU A 150 -0.06 2.56 2.05
C LEU A 150 -0.78 1.84 0.92
N MET A 151 -0.43 0.58 0.66
CA MET A 151 -0.98 -0.20 -0.44
C MET A 151 -1.64 -1.48 0.05
N ASP A 152 -2.80 -1.77 -0.53
CA ASP A 152 -3.40 -3.09 -0.59
C ASP A 152 -3.46 -3.53 -2.05
N TYR A 153 -2.49 -4.34 -2.46
CA TYR A 153 -2.40 -4.80 -3.84
C TYR A 153 -3.51 -5.79 -4.21
N PRO A 154 -3.86 -6.78 -3.38
CA PRO A 154 -4.98 -7.67 -3.63
C PRO A 154 -6.30 -6.93 -3.88
N GLN A 155 -6.61 -5.97 -3.02
CA GLN A 155 -7.85 -5.18 -3.10
C GLN A 155 -7.73 -3.97 -4.05
N ARG A 156 -6.55 -3.71 -4.61
CA ARG A 156 -6.27 -2.55 -5.46
C ARG A 156 -6.63 -1.22 -4.80
N THR A 157 -6.40 -1.14 -3.49
CA THR A 157 -6.73 0.02 -2.68
C THR A 157 -5.46 0.66 -2.15
N ARG A 158 -5.47 1.97 -2.01
CA ARG A 158 -4.36 2.72 -1.42
C ARG A 158 -4.87 3.90 -0.61
N LEU A 159 -4.20 4.12 0.51
CA LEU A 159 -4.40 5.26 1.39
C LEU A 159 -3.16 6.14 1.34
N LYS A 160 -3.35 7.43 1.10
CA LYS A 160 -2.31 8.46 1.19
C LYS A 160 -2.58 9.29 2.43
N ILE A 161 -1.55 9.60 3.21
CA ILE A 161 -1.66 10.39 4.44
C ILE A 161 -0.62 11.50 4.38
N LEU A 162 -1.02 12.71 4.73
CA LEU A 162 -0.13 13.84 4.96
C LEU A 162 -0.05 14.13 6.46
N GLY A 163 1.13 14.47 6.92
CA GLY A 163 1.31 14.77 8.33
C GLY A 163 2.59 15.51 8.63
N HIS A 164 2.73 15.85 9.90
CA HIS A 164 3.96 16.35 10.51
C HIS A 164 4.54 15.25 11.38
N ALA A 165 5.81 14.91 11.17
CA ALA A 165 6.48 13.85 11.90
C ALA A 165 7.55 14.41 12.84
N ARG A 166 7.64 13.80 14.04
CA ARG A 166 8.75 14.02 14.95
C ARG A 166 9.33 12.70 15.40
N ILE A 167 10.59 12.74 15.79
CA ILE A 167 11.34 11.56 16.22
C ILE A 167 11.69 11.69 17.71
N GLU A 168 11.35 10.66 18.47
CA GLU A 168 11.69 10.53 19.89
C GLU A 168 12.76 9.45 20.08
N ASP A 169 13.73 9.72 20.94
CA ASP A 169 14.76 8.76 21.32
C ASP A 169 14.12 7.68 22.23
N ALA A 170 14.12 6.43 21.77
CA ALA A 170 13.52 5.31 22.49
C ALA A 170 14.08 5.16 23.94
N ARG A 171 15.34 5.51 24.16
CA ARG A 171 15.98 5.45 25.50
C ARG A 171 15.40 6.46 26.48
N LYS A 172 14.83 7.55 25.99
CA LYS A 172 14.22 8.62 26.81
C LYS A 172 12.71 8.41 26.99
N HIS A 173 12.10 7.57 26.15
CA HIS A 173 10.66 7.35 26.09
C HIS A 173 10.29 5.86 26.10
N PRO A 174 10.71 5.08 27.13
CA PRO A 174 10.41 3.65 27.19
C PRO A 174 8.91 3.36 27.24
N GLU A 175 8.10 4.28 27.74
CA GLU A 175 6.63 4.20 27.76
C GLU A 175 6.04 4.20 26.34
N LEU A 176 6.59 5.02 25.43
CA LEU A 176 6.18 5.02 24.02
C LEU A 176 6.58 3.73 23.32
N VAL A 177 7.79 3.23 23.61
CA VAL A 177 8.26 1.95 23.05
C VAL A 177 7.31 0.82 23.44
N SER A 178 6.90 0.77 24.72
CA SER A 178 5.98 -0.27 25.21
C SER A 178 4.58 -0.20 24.60
N GLN A 179 4.16 0.97 24.12
CA GLN A 179 2.85 1.14 23.47
C GLN A 179 2.84 0.72 21.99
N ILE A 180 4.00 0.83 21.30
CA ILE A 180 4.05 0.69 19.84
C ILE A 180 4.84 -0.50 19.35
N ALA A 181 5.73 -1.07 20.14
CA ALA A 181 6.55 -2.23 19.78
C ALA A 181 6.18 -3.45 20.61
N GLU A 182 6.33 -4.64 20.03
CA GLU A 182 6.20 -5.88 20.78
C GLU A 182 7.35 -6.03 21.79
N PRO A 183 7.12 -6.65 22.96
CA PRO A 183 8.13 -6.75 24.03
C PRO A 183 9.48 -7.33 23.56
N GLU A 184 9.46 -8.30 22.66
CA GLU A 184 10.65 -8.96 22.13
C GLU A 184 11.50 -8.02 21.27
N ALA A 185 10.90 -6.97 20.73
CA ALA A 185 11.56 -5.99 19.89
C ALA A 185 12.05 -4.75 20.63
N HIS A 186 11.70 -4.55 21.90
CA HIS A 186 12.04 -3.33 22.66
C HIS A 186 13.54 -3.03 22.65
N SER A 187 14.40 -4.05 22.76
CA SER A 187 15.86 -3.88 22.80
C SER A 187 16.50 -3.40 21.50
N ILE A 188 15.79 -3.48 20.38
CA ILE A 188 16.29 -3.07 19.07
C ILE A 188 15.61 -1.79 18.54
N VAL A 189 14.66 -1.23 19.29
CA VAL A 189 14.06 0.07 18.97
C VAL A 189 15.04 1.17 19.31
N GLU A 190 15.45 1.95 18.34
CA GLU A 190 16.32 3.11 18.55
C GLU A 190 15.52 4.41 18.68
N ARG A 191 14.42 4.52 17.97
CA ARG A 191 13.58 5.71 17.90
C ARG A 191 12.10 5.34 17.77
N VAL A 192 11.27 6.28 18.15
CA VAL A 192 9.84 6.27 17.86
C VAL A 192 9.53 7.43 16.92
N VAL A 193 8.88 7.14 15.83
CA VAL A 193 8.37 8.17 14.92
C VAL A 193 6.91 8.40 15.24
N LEU A 194 6.58 9.63 15.60
CA LEU A 194 5.21 10.09 15.84
C LEU A 194 4.79 10.97 14.67
N ILE A 195 3.60 10.73 14.12
CA ILE A 195 3.09 11.47 12.96
C ILE A 195 1.74 12.07 13.33
N GLU A 196 1.67 13.37 13.29
CA GLU A 196 0.43 14.12 13.43
C GLU A 196 -0.24 14.20 12.05
N VAL A 197 -1.40 13.56 11.91
CA VAL A 197 -2.13 13.50 10.65
C VAL A 197 -2.79 14.86 10.36
N ILE A 198 -2.55 15.39 9.18
CA ILE A 198 -3.19 16.61 8.67
C ILE A 198 -4.36 16.24 7.76
N SER A 199 -4.13 15.29 6.87
CA SER A 199 -5.18 14.86 5.94
C SER A 199 -4.84 13.51 5.32
N TYR A 200 -5.84 12.88 4.74
CA TYR A 200 -5.68 11.65 3.99
C TYR A 200 -6.55 11.64 2.73
N ASP A 201 -6.27 10.72 1.85
CA ASP A 201 -7.03 10.55 0.61
C ASP A 201 -6.98 9.09 0.15
N TRP A 202 -8.17 8.55 -0.11
CA TRP A 202 -8.34 7.28 -0.77
C TRP A 202 -8.27 7.46 -2.28
N ASN A 203 -7.62 6.54 -2.96
CA ASN A 203 -7.45 6.67 -4.39
C ASN A 203 -8.26 5.64 -5.18
N CYS A 204 -8.62 6.02 -6.41
CA CYS A 204 -9.24 5.14 -7.38
C CYS A 204 -8.38 3.87 -7.61
N PRO A 205 -8.96 2.65 -7.64
CA PRO A 205 -8.26 1.38 -7.86
C PRO A 205 -7.69 1.21 -9.27
N LYS A 206 -7.95 2.17 -10.16
CA LYS A 206 -7.55 2.12 -11.56
C LYS A 206 -6.02 2.02 -11.71
N TYR A 207 -5.58 1.10 -12.57
CA TYR A 207 -4.16 0.84 -12.87
C TYR A 207 -3.32 0.24 -11.72
N ILE A 208 -3.91 -0.24 -10.64
CA ILE A 208 -3.20 -1.03 -9.63
C ILE A 208 -3.24 -2.49 -10.07
N THR A 209 -2.08 -3.05 -10.39
CA THR A 209 -1.95 -4.49 -10.70
C THR A 209 -2.05 -5.29 -9.40
N PRO A 210 -2.99 -6.24 -9.28
CA PRO A 210 -3.07 -7.11 -8.11
C PRO A 210 -1.77 -7.88 -7.90
N ARG A 211 -1.37 -8.02 -6.64
CA ARG A 211 -0.23 -8.83 -6.21
C ARG A 211 -0.63 -9.55 -4.92
N TYR A 212 -0.17 -10.77 -4.79
CA TYR A 212 -0.52 -11.63 -3.66
C TYR A 212 0.74 -12.10 -2.96
N THR A 213 0.68 -12.20 -1.65
CA THR A 213 1.74 -12.81 -0.86
C THR A 213 1.74 -14.33 -1.04
N ALA A 214 2.84 -14.98 -0.71
CA ALA A 214 2.92 -16.44 -0.72
C ALA A 214 1.87 -17.08 0.21
N ALA A 215 1.58 -16.45 1.35
CA ALA A 215 0.59 -16.93 2.31
C ALA A 215 -0.83 -16.88 1.71
N GLU A 216 -1.22 -15.76 1.12
CA GLU A 216 -2.53 -15.60 0.44
C GLU A 216 -2.70 -16.61 -0.69
N VAL A 217 -1.65 -16.85 -1.48
CA VAL A 217 -1.67 -17.88 -2.54
C VAL A 217 -1.83 -19.28 -1.93
N GLN A 218 -1.09 -19.62 -0.87
CA GLN A 218 -1.21 -20.92 -0.22
C GLN A 218 -2.62 -21.16 0.36
N GLU A 219 -3.18 -20.16 1.00
CA GLU A 219 -4.55 -20.20 1.50
C GLU A 219 -5.56 -20.44 0.37
N ALA A 220 -5.42 -19.69 -0.70
CA ALA A 220 -6.28 -19.78 -1.87
C ALA A 220 -6.28 -21.15 -2.55
N ILE A 221 -5.13 -21.81 -2.63
CA ILE A 221 -4.98 -23.12 -3.29
C ILE A 221 -5.20 -24.30 -2.34
N ALA A 222 -5.31 -24.09 -1.04
CA ALA A 222 -5.50 -25.17 -0.06
C ALA A 222 -6.71 -26.08 -0.39
N PRO A 223 -7.91 -25.57 -0.68
CA PRO A 223 -9.07 -26.40 -1.04
C PRO A 223 -8.83 -27.23 -2.32
N LEU A 224 -8.09 -26.68 -3.27
CA LEU A 224 -7.76 -27.39 -4.52
C LEU A 224 -6.80 -28.54 -4.26
N LYS A 225 -5.81 -28.34 -3.40
CA LYS A 225 -4.87 -29.38 -2.99
C LYS A 225 -5.58 -30.53 -2.26
N GLU A 226 -6.50 -30.20 -1.36
CA GLU A 226 -7.35 -31.20 -0.67
C GLU A 226 -8.18 -32.00 -1.66
N ARG A 227 -8.81 -31.30 -2.61
CA ARG A 227 -9.62 -31.96 -3.63
C ARG A 227 -8.81 -32.88 -4.53
N ILE A 228 -7.60 -32.49 -4.93
CA ILE A 228 -6.68 -33.33 -5.68
C ILE A 228 -6.34 -34.59 -4.88
N ALA A 229 -5.96 -34.43 -3.61
CA ALA A 229 -5.62 -35.57 -2.74
C ALA A 229 -6.79 -36.57 -2.58
N GLU A 230 -8.04 -36.07 -2.43
CA GLU A 230 -9.23 -36.91 -2.39
C GLU A 230 -9.44 -37.71 -3.69
N LEU A 231 -9.33 -37.07 -4.84
CA LEU A 231 -9.50 -37.69 -6.15
C LEU A 231 -8.41 -38.74 -6.41
N GLU A 232 -7.17 -38.46 -6.06
CA GLU A 232 -6.08 -39.44 -6.16
C GLU A 232 -6.31 -40.64 -5.24
N ALA A 233 -6.84 -40.42 -4.03
CA ALA A 233 -7.19 -41.53 -3.13
C ALA A 233 -8.37 -42.38 -3.66
N GLN A 234 -9.32 -41.76 -4.35
CA GLN A 234 -10.42 -42.48 -5.00
C GLN A 234 -9.91 -43.34 -6.17
N LEU A 235 -9.05 -42.80 -7.00
CA LEU A 235 -8.47 -43.54 -8.12
C LEU A 235 -7.65 -44.76 -7.65
N ARG A 236 -6.82 -44.58 -6.62
CA ARG A 236 -6.07 -45.70 -6.01
C ARG A 236 -6.94 -46.80 -5.42
N ARG A 237 -8.20 -46.55 -5.03
CA ARG A 237 -9.14 -47.55 -4.55
C ARG A 237 -9.88 -48.30 -5.66
N GLN A 238 -9.88 -47.76 -6.86
CA GLN A 238 -10.53 -48.37 -8.04
C GLN A 238 -9.55 -49.17 -8.93
N SER A 239 -8.28 -49.06 -8.67
CA SER A 239 -7.18 -49.80 -9.32
C SER A 239 -6.80 -51.01 -8.47
#